data_d3a4c63a5352edc0af47794bd0353dff
#
_entry.id   d3a4c63a5352edc0af47794bd0353dff
#
_cell.length_a   1.000
_cell.length_b   1.000
_cell.length_c   1.000
_cell.angle_alpha   90.00
_cell.angle_beta   90.00
_cell.angle_gamma   90.00
#
_symmetry.space_group_name_H-M   'P 1'
#
loop_
_entity.id
_entity.type
_entity.pdbx_description
1 polymer ?
#
loop_
_entity_poly.entity_id
_entity_poly.type
_entity_poly.pdbx_seq_one_letter_code
_entity_poly.pdbx_strand_id
1 'polypeptide(L)'
;MTRPVGRAAGSVGTGSLCVLLASVLWGTTGTAATFAPAVGPLAIGAVAMGLGGLLQALVAAPRIRRETAALRAQRGVLLLGALSVGAYPLAFYSSMHLAGVAAGTVVSIGSAPLASAVIERAVDGRRLTRRWTIGAALGLSGTVLLCAAETADPRSGPGAHSAGATALGMALGLVAGFTYALYSWAAHRLISRGAGSGAAMGSVFGLGGLLLMPVLLATGAPLLDSWTNTAVGVYMALVPMFIGYVLFGWGLAHVPASTATTLSLLEPAVAAVLAVLVVGERLPPSGWAGIALVVGCLAVLTTPARTAPKGRAATAEPGTGALRDGAVQPDRTPRPDTAADASATEPERALPT
;
A
#
# COMPACT_ATOMS: atom_id res chain seq x y z
N MET A 1 -28.72 -14.40 1.36
CA MET A 1 -27.99 -13.61 2.39
C MET A 1 -27.27 -12.46 1.69
N THR A 2 -27.90 -11.30 1.64
CA THR A 2 -27.39 -10.08 1.01
C THR A 2 -26.47 -9.35 1.99
N ARG A 3 -25.17 -9.29 1.72
CA ARG A 3 -24.22 -8.45 2.47
C ARG A 3 -24.59 -6.98 2.27
N PRO A 4 -24.71 -6.19 3.34
CA PRO A 4 -25.10 -4.78 3.24
C PRO A 4 -23.97 -3.97 2.56
N VAL A 5 -24.32 -3.33 1.44
CA VAL A 5 -23.45 -2.47 0.61
C VAL A 5 -22.84 -1.28 1.39
N GLY A 6 -23.41 -0.90 2.53
CA GLY A 6 -22.92 0.23 3.34
C GLY A 6 -21.62 -0.01 4.10
N ARG A 7 -21.23 -1.27 4.37
CA ARG A 7 -19.97 -1.60 5.08
C ARG A 7 -18.71 -1.46 4.21
N ALA A 8 -18.83 -1.59 2.89
CA ALA A 8 -17.69 -1.52 1.99
C ALA A 8 -17.14 -0.08 1.81
N ALA A 9 -18.00 0.93 1.75
CA ALA A 9 -17.56 2.32 1.55
C ALA A 9 -16.86 2.91 2.80
N GLY A 10 -17.34 2.56 4.00
CA GLY A 10 -16.69 2.97 5.26
C GLY A 10 -15.30 2.34 5.45
N SER A 11 -15.13 1.08 5.04
CA SER A 11 -13.85 0.36 5.18
C SER A 11 -12.76 0.88 4.22
N VAL A 12 -13.11 1.27 3.00
CA VAL A 12 -12.16 1.86 2.03
C VAL A 12 -11.70 3.24 2.51
N GLY A 13 -12.61 4.07 3.05
CA GLY A 13 -12.25 5.38 3.61
C GLY A 13 -11.28 5.26 4.78
N THR A 14 -11.53 4.30 5.69
CA THR A 14 -10.63 4.04 6.83
C THR A 14 -9.29 3.47 6.36
N GLY A 15 -9.27 2.62 5.32
CA GLY A 15 -8.04 2.11 4.72
C GLY A 15 -7.17 3.21 4.15
N SER A 16 -7.77 4.12 3.39
CA SER A 16 -7.07 5.31 2.85
C SER A 16 -6.54 6.21 3.96
N LEU A 17 -7.32 6.45 5.02
CA LEU A 17 -6.90 7.24 6.18
C LEU A 17 -5.66 6.63 6.86
N CYS A 18 -5.61 5.31 7.03
CA CYS A 18 -4.45 4.65 7.62
C CYS A 18 -3.19 4.81 6.75
N VAL A 19 -3.31 4.75 5.42
CA VAL A 19 -2.19 5.02 4.52
C VAL A 19 -1.74 6.48 4.64
N LEU A 20 -2.66 7.44 4.69
CA LEU A 20 -2.33 8.86 4.85
C LEU A 20 -1.62 9.14 6.18
N LEU A 21 -2.08 8.54 7.29
CA LEU A 21 -1.41 8.66 8.58
C LEU A 21 0.00 8.05 8.54
N ALA A 22 0.17 6.90 7.89
CA ALA A 22 1.50 6.32 7.66
C ALA A 22 2.40 7.28 6.87
N SER A 23 1.88 7.90 5.82
CA SER A 23 2.62 8.86 4.98
C SER A 23 3.05 10.11 5.76
N VAL A 24 2.21 10.59 6.69
CA VAL A 24 2.57 11.67 7.60
C VAL A 24 3.74 11.26 8.49
N LEU A 25 3.71 10.05 9.06
CA LEU A 25 4.81 9.54 9.88
C LEU A 25 6.10 9.39 9.07
N TRP A 26 6.02 8.90 7.84
CA TRP A 26 7.19 8.78 6.95
C TRP A 26 7.76 10.15 6.55
N GLY A 27 6.91 11.15 6.32
CA GLY A 27 7.34 12.52 6.03
C GLY A 27 8.18 13.17 7.14
N THR A 28 8.16 12.63 8.37
CA THR A 28 9.02 13.10 9.46
C THR A 28 10.45 12.57 9.39
N THR A 29 10.71 11.53 8.59
CA THR A 29 12.01 10.83 8.59
C THR A 29 13.17 11.71 8.17
N GLY A 30 12.99 12.53 7.13
CA GLY A 30 14.00 13.46 6.66
C GLY A 30 14.39 14.46 7.74
N THR A 31 13.39 15.11 8.36
CA THR A 31 13.61 16.06 9.47
C THR A 31 14.29 15.37 10.66
N ALA A 32 13.87 14.17 11.04
CA ALA A 32 14.49 13.42 12.13
C ALA A 32 15.97 13.11 11.84
N ALA A 33 16.31 12.75 10.61
CA ALA A 33 17.68 12.44 10.21
C ALA A 33 18.63 13.66 10.31
N THR A 34 18.13 14.91 10.19
CA THR A 34 18.98 16.11 10.34
C THR A 34 19.55 16.27 11.74
N PHE A 35 18.95 15.64 12.76
CA PHE A 35 19.45 15.64 14.13
C PHE A 35 20.58 14.61 14.38
N ALA A 36 20.87 13.73 13.40
CA ALA A 36 21.95 12.75 13.50
C ALA A 36 22.86 12.78 12.26
N PRO A 37 23.53 13.92 11.95
CA PRO A 37 24.26 14.10 10.69
C PRO A 37 25.48 13.19 10.56
N ALA A 38 26.02 12.67 11.66
CA ALA A 38 27.13 11.74 11.65
C ALA A 38 26.72 10.29 11.31
N VAL A 39 25.41 9.98 11.32
CA VAL A 39 24.91 8.64 11.00
C VAL A 39 24.70 8.52 9.50
N GLY A 40 25.46 7.63 8.87
CA GLY A 40 25.37 7.40 7.43
C GLY A 40 24.00 6.89 6.97
N PRO A 41 23.63 7.15 5.70
CA PRO A 41 22.32 6.83 5.16
C PRO A 41 21.98 5.33 5.23
N LEU A 42 22.95 4.45 5.03
CA LEU A 42 22.74 3.01 5.14
C LEU A 42 22.42 2.58 6.58
N ALA A 43 23.07 3.20 7.58
CA ALA A 43 22.78 2.94 8.99
C ALA A 43 21.36 3.40 9.37
N ILE A 44 20.94 4.59 8.91
CA ILE A 44 19.58 5.10 9.10
C ILE A 44 18.56 4.14 8.49
N GLY A 45 18.75 3.73 7.23
CA GLY A 45 17.85 2.79 6.56
C GLY A 45 17.79 1.43 7.24
N ALA A 46 18.96 0.90 7.64
CA ALA A 46 19.04 -0.41 8.27
C ALA A 46 18.46 -0.40 9.70
N VAL A 47 18.69 0.64 10.51
CA VAL A 47 18.08 0.74 11.85
C VAL A 47 16.56 0.91 11.75
N ALA A 48 16.11 1.80 10.87
CA ALA A 48 14.70 2.11 10.70
C ALA A 48 13.90 0.87 10.25
N MET A 49 14.19 0.35 9.06
CA MET A 49 13.46 -0.82 8.52
C MET A 49 13.87 -2.14 9.14
N GLY A 50 15.14 -2.28 9.55
CA GLY A 50 15.63 -3.48 10.20
C GLY A 50 14.98 -3.71 11.56
N LEU A 51 15.21 -2.79 12.51
CA LEU A 51 14.61 -2.92 13.84
C LEU A 51 13.10 -2.74 13.82
N GLY A 52 12.57 -1.79 13.02
CA GLY A 52 11.13 -1.61 12.86
C GLY A 52 10.44 -2.88 12.32
N GLY A 53 11.05 -3.56 11.35
CA GLY A 53 10.55 -4.82 10.80
C GLY A 53 10.62 -5.98 11.78
N LEU A 54 11.74 -6.11 12.53
CA LEU A 54 11.85 -7.11 13.57
C LEU A 54 10.83 -6.91 14.70
N LEU A 55 10.58 -5.66 15.08
CA LEU A 55 9.55 -5.33 16.06
C LEU A 55 8.14 -5.68 15.56
N GLN A 56 7.85 -5.44 14.27
CA GLN A 56 6.61 -5.90 13.66
C GLN A 56 6.46 -7.43 13.74
N ALA A 57 7.52 -8.17 13.42
CA ALA A 57 7.51 -9.64 13.52
C ALA A 57 7.29 -10.10 14.96
N LEU A 58 7.95 -9.48 15.94
CA LEU A 58 7.82 -9.79 17.35
C LEU A 58 6.38 -9.59 17.84
N VAL A 59 5.78 -8.42 17.57
CA VAL A 59 4.40 -8.12 17.96
C VAL A 59 3.40 -9.00 17.21
N ALA A 60 3.68 -9.32 15.96
CA ALA A 60 2.84 -10.20 15.15
C ALA A 60 3.10 -11.70 15.38
N ALA A 61 4.09 -12.09 16.18
CA ALA A 61 4.51 -13.48 16.34
C ALA A 61 3.36 -14.46 16.69
N PRO A 62 2.41 -14.14 17.58
CA PRO A 62 1.28 -15.03 17.84
C PRO A 62 0.38 -15.25 16.61
N ARG A 63 0.18 -14.20 15.79
CA ARG A 63 -0.60 -14.28 14.54
C ARG A 63 0.14 -15.04 13.46
N ILE A 64 1.45 -14.80 13.31
CA ILE A 64 2.32 -15.50 12.36
C ILE A 64 2.29 -17.02 12.66
N ARG A 65 2.40 -17.41 13.93
CA ARG A 65 2.34 -18.83 14.35
C ARG A 65 0.99 -19.47 14.01
N ARG A 66 -0.12 -18.76 14.21
CA ARG A 66 -1.48 -19.25 13.89
C ARG A 66 -1.70 -19.39 12.38
N GLU A 67 -1.10 -18.53 11.60
CA GLU A 67 -1.30 -18.43 10.16
C GLU A 67 -0.13 -19.02 9.34
N THR A 68 0.78 -19.75 9.98
CA THR A 68 1.99 -20.31 9.35
C THR A 68 1.68 -21.14 8.11
N ALA A 69 0.60 -21.91 8.11
CA ALA A 69 0.18 -22.72 6.96
C ALA A 69 -0.19 -21.86 5.75
N ALA A 70 -0.97 -20.79 5.96
CA ALA A 70 -1.37 -19.84 4.92
C ALA A 70 -0.16 -19.08 4.35
N LEU A 71 0.77 -18.66 5.22
CA LEU A 71 2.01 -17.99 4.83
C LEU A 71 2.94 -18.92 4.05
N ARG A 72 3.11 -20.18 4.49
CA ARG A 72 3.93 -21.20 3.81
C ARG A 72 3.36 -21.56 2.43
N ALA A 73 2.04 -21.63 2.29
CA ALA A 73 1.39 -21.85 0.99
C ALA A 73 1.72 -20.76 -0.03
N GLN A 74 2.09 -19.57 0.44
CA GLN A 74 2.44 -18.41 -0.37
C GLN A 74 3.91 -17.98 -0.20
N ARG A 75 4.78 -18.93 0.15
CA ARG A 75 6.20 -18.66 0.48
C ARG A 75 6.94 -17.85 -0.58
N GLY A 76 6.64 -18.06 -1.88
CA GLY A 76 7.28 -17.29 -2.96
C GLY A 76 6.93 -15.81 -2.90
N VAL A 77 5.66 -15.45 -2.65
CA VAL A 77 5.22 -14.06 -2.49
C VAL A 77 5.81 -13.46 -1.20
N LEU A 78 5.83 -14.23 -0.13
CA LEU A 78 6.41 -13.82 1.15
C LEU A 78 7.92 -13.50 1.02
N LEU A 79 8.70 -14.40 0.42
CA LEU A 79 10.13 -14.21 0.22
C LEU A 79 10.41 -13.05 -0.75
N LEU A 80 9.64 -12.93 -1.82
CA LEU A 80 9.74 -11.81 -2.75
C LEU A 80 9.53 -10.47 -2.04
N GLY A 81 8.49 -10.38 -1.20
CA GLY A 81 8.22 -9.20 -0.37
C GLY A 81 9.36 -8.92 0.62
N ALA A 82 9.86 -9.94 1.30
CA ALA A 82 10.95 -9.80 2.26
C ALA A 82 12.27 -9.33 1.62
N LEU A 83 12.64 -9.90 0.48
CA LEU A 83 13.80 -9.46 -0.30
C LEU A 83 13.64 -8.00 -0.76
N SER A 84 12.43 -7.62 -1.17
CA SER A 84 12.13 -6.25 -1.56
C SER A 84 12.23 -5.27 -0.40
N VAL A 85 11.77 -5.66 0.80
CA VAL A 85 11.95 -4.86 2.03
C VAL A 85 13.42 -4.71 2.39
N GLY A 86 14.23 -5.76 2.25
CA GLY A 86 15.67 -5.68 2.48
C GLY A 86 16.41 -4.80 1.47
N ALA A 87 16.01 -4.85 0.20
CA ALA A 87 16.64 -4.08 -0.88
C ALA A 87 16.23 -2.60 -0.88
N TYR A 88 14.98 -2.30 -0.53
CA TYR A 88 14.41 -0.95 -0.62
C TYR A 88 15.25 0.12 0.08
N PRO A 89 15.54 0.05 1.39
CA PRO A 89 16.25 1.13 2.07
C PRO A 89 17.69 1.29 1.56
N LEU A 90 18.34 0.21 1.17
CA LEU A 90 19.69 0.26 0.63
C LEU A 90 19.71 1.01 -0.70
N ALA A 91 18.77 0.71 -1.60
CA ALA A 91 18.64 1.38 -2.87
C ALA A 91 18.19 2.84 -2.70
N PHE A 92 17.21 3.10 -1.82
CA PHE A 92 16.64 4.42 -1.57
C PHE A 92 17.68 5.40 -1.03
N TYR A 93 18.36 5.05 0.06
CA TYR A 93 19.34 5.94 0.67
C TYR A 93 20.61 6.09 -0.17
N SER A 94 21.02 5.03 -0.90
CA SER A 94 22.13 5.15 -1.87
C SER A 94 21.76 6.04 -3.06
N SER A 95 20.50 5.98 -3.52
CA SER A 95 20.00 6.89 -4.57
C SER A 95 20.10 8.35 -4.12
N MET A 96 19.64 8.67 -2.91
CA MET A 96 19.71 10.02 -2.36
C MET A 96 21.16 10.50 -2.17
N HIS A 97 22.06 9.60 -1.77
CA HIS A 97 23.47 9.93 -1.61
C HIS A 97 24.18 10.22 -2.95
N LEU A 98 23.84 9.50 -4.02
CA LEU A 98 24.51 9.59 -5.32
C LEU A 98 23.87 10.59 -6.28
N ALA A 99 22.56 10.77 -6.24
CA ALA A 99 21.82 11.67 -7.14
C ALA A 99 21.37 12.98 -6.45
N GLY A 100 21.58 13.08 -5.14
CA GLY A 100 21.03 14.15 -4.31
C GLY A 100 19.66 13.79 -3.74
N VAL A 101 19.31 14.36 -2.58
CA VAL A 101 18.11 14.03 -1.82
C VAL A 101 16.85 14.22 -2.65
N ALA A 102 16.73 15.37 -3.31
CA ALA A 102 15.57 15.70 -4.15
C ALA A 102 15.38 14.71 -5.31
N ALA A 103 16.40 14.53 -6.15
CA ALA A 103 16.32 13.65 -7.32
C ALA A 103 16.11 12.19 -6.91
N GLY A 104 16.84 11.71 -5.88
CA GLY A 104 16.68 10.36 -5.36
C GLY A 104 15.28 10.09 -4.82
N THR A 105 14.71 11.04 -4.09
CA THR A 105 13.34 10.94 -3.53
C THR A 105 12.29 10.93 -4.65
N VAL A 106 12.37 11.86 -5.64
CA VAL A 106 11.42 11.89 -6.77
C VAL A 106 11.41 10.58 -7.51
N VAL A 107 12.59 10.11 -7.89
CA VAL A 107 12.67 8.89 -8.71
C VAL A 107 12.20 7.68 -7.91
N SER A 108 12.58 7.57 -6.64
CA SER A 108 12.20 6.43 -5.79
C SER A 108 10.71 6.42 -5.45
N ILE A 109 10.21 7.48 -4.83
CA ILE A 109 8.83 7.53 -4.34
C ILE A 109 7.86 7.77 -5.50
N GLY A 110 8.23 8.62 -6.47
CA GLY A 110 7.40 8.93 -7.63
C GLY A 110 7.23 7.75 -8.59
N SER A 111 8.22 6.87 -8.74
CA SER A 111 8.08 5.68 -9.60
C SER A 111 7.25 4.56 -8.97
N ALA A 112 7.11 4.52 -7.64
CA ALA A 112 6.42 3.42 -6.94
C ALA A 112 4.95 3.24 -7.34
N PRO A 113 4.10 4.27 -7.49
CA PRO A 113 2.73 4.11 -7.98
C PRO A 113 2.67 3.50 -9.38
N LEU A 114 3.58 3.94 -10.27
CA LEU A 114 3.64 3.43 -11.64
C LEU A 114 4.07 1.96 -11.64
N ALA A 115 5.10 1.61 -10.88
CA ALA A 115 5.56 0.24 -10.71
C ALA A 115 4.45 -0.65 -10.11
N SER A 116 3.74 -0.18 -9.08
CA SER A 116 2.59 -0.90 -8.49
C SER A 116 1.48 -1.15 -9.50
N ALA A 117 1.16 -0.15 -10.31
CA ALA A 117 0.14 -0.25 -11.36
C ALA A 117 0.54 -1.27 -12.44
N VAL A 118 1.81 -1.27 -12.85
CA VAL A 118 2.35 -2.24 -13.81
C VAL A 118 2.30 -3.65 -13.23
N ILE A 119 2.72 -3.86 -11.97
CA ILE A 119 2.67 -5.15 -11.30
C ILE A 119 1.22 -5.66 -11.20
N GLU A 120 0.27 -4.83 -10.72
CA GLU A 120 -1.14 -5.20 -10.63
C GLU A 120 -1.76 -5.48 -12.00
N ARG A 121 -1.37 -4.74 -13.04
CA ARG A 121 -1.84 -4.98 -14.41
C ARG A 121 -1.31 -6.28 -14.98
N ALA A 122 0.00 -6.56 -14.79
CA ALA A 122 0.68 -7.71 -15.35
C ALA A 122 0.32 -9.02 -14.63
N VAL A 123 0.23 -8.97 -13.27
CA VAL A 123 0.06 -10.19 -12.45
C VAL A 123 -1.40 -10.42 -12.06
N ASP A 124 -2.15 -9.37 -11.74
CA ASP A 124 -3.53 -9.49 -11.26
C ASP A 124 -4.57 -9.15 -12.33
N GLY A 125 -4.13 -8.73 -13.54
CA GLY A 125 -5.01 -8.35 -14.64
C GLY A 125 -5.87 -7.11 -14.37
N ARG A 126 -5.59 -6.35 -13.31
CA ARG A 126 -6.37 -5.18 -12.90
C ARG A 126 -6.28 -4.07 -13.94
N ARG A 127 -7.41 -3.50 -14.30
CA ARG A 127 -7.47 -2.31 -15.16
C ARG A 127 -7.38 -1.05 -14.31
N LEU A 128 -6.50 -0.14 -14.73
CA LEU A 128 -6.37 1.16 -14.09
C LEU A 128 -7.62 2.00 -14.35
N THR A 129 -8.16 2.62 -13.31
CA THR A 129 -9.31 3.51 -13.46
C THR A 129 -8.83 4.91 -13.89
N ARG A 130 -9.64 5.61 -14.72
CA ARG A 130 -9.35 7.00 -15.10
C ARG A 130 -9.09 7.90 -13.88
N ARG A 131 -9.82 7.65 -12.80
CA ARG A 131 -9.66 8.36 -11.54
C ARG A 131 -8.27 8.14 -10.93
N TRP A 132 -7.80 6.90 -10.90
CA TRP A 132 -6.46 6.56 -10.44
C TRP A 132 -5.40 7.25 -11.31
N THR A 133 -5.54 7.19 -12.64
CA THR A 133 -4.59 7.82 -13.57
C THR A 133 -4.49 9.34 -13.36
N ILE A 134 -5.62 10.03 -13.17
CA ILE A 134 -5.63 11.47 -12.86
C ILE A 134 -4.95 11.72 -11.51
N GLY A 135 -5.30 10.96 -10.47
CA GLY A 135 -4.68 11.09 -9.15
C GLY A 135 -3.16 10.88 -9.20
N ALA A 136 -2.70 9.80 -9.86
CA ALA A 136 -1.28 9.51 -10.00
C ALA A 136 -0.53 10.60 -10.78
N ALA A 137 -1.12 11.13 -11.85
CA ALA A 137 -0.54 12.24 -12.62
C ALA A 137 -0.40 13.51 -11.76
N LEU A 138 -1.44 13.88 -11.00
CA LEU A 138 -1.40 15.04 -10.10
C LEU A 138 -0.34 14.84 -9.00
N GLY A 139 -0.33 13.68 -8.35
CA GLY A 139 0.62 13.38 -7.27
C GLY A 139 2.07 13.37 -7.75
N LEU A 140 2.34 12.73 -8.89
CA LEU A 140 3.66 12.69 -9.48
C LEU A 140 4.14 14.09 -9.91
N SER A 141 3.28 14.87 -10.58
CA SER A 141 3.61 16.26 -10.94
C SER A 141 3.87 17.12 -9.72
N GLY A 142 3.10 16.93 -8.64
CA GLY A 142 3.31 17.63 -7.36
C GLY A 142 4.64 17.27 -6.72
N THR A 143 5.02 15.98 -6.71
CA THR A 143 6.30 15.50 -6.18
C THR A 143 7.47 16.05 -7.00
N VAL A 144 7.37 16.06 -8.33
CA VAL A 144 8.41 16.66 -9.21
C VAL A 144 8.58 18.14 -8.93
N LEU A 145 7.49 18.90 -8.76
CA LEU A 145 7.56 20.34 -8.44
C LEU A 145 8.17 20.60 -7.07
N LEU A 146 7.83 19.79 -6.05
CA LEU A 146 8.44 19.90 -4.72
C LEU A 146 9.96 19.75 -4.78
N CYS A 147 10.43 18.75 -5.47
CA CYS A 147 11.86 18.50 -5.55
C CYS A 147 12.61 19.49 -6.45
N ALA A 148 11.95 20.00 -7.51
CA ALA A 148 12.50 21.10 -8.28
C ALA A 148 12.62 22.38 -7.44
N ALA A 149 11.71 22.58 -6.48
CA ALA A 149 11.76 23.68 -5.53
C ALA A 149 12.93 23.56 -4.55
N GLU A 150 13.22 22.36 -4.05
CA GLU A 150 14.36 22.09 -3.17
C GLU A 150 15.71 22.33 -3.88
N THR A 151 15.83 21.92 -5.16
CA THR A 151 17.06 22.12 -5.95
C THR A 151 17.29 23.58 -6.33
N ALA A 152 16.26 24.40 -6.33
CA ALA A 152 16.37 25.83 -6.62
C ALA A 152 16.89 26.67 -5.43
N ASP A 153 16.98 26.11 -4.21
CA ASP A 153 17.57 26.80 -3.07
C ASP A 153 19.11 26.82 -3.20
N PRO A 154 19.75 28.01 -3.28
CA PRO A 154 21.21 28.13 -3.36
C PRO A 154 21.98 27.50 -2.17
N ARG A 155 21.27 27.23 -1.05
CA ARG A 155 21.83 26.56 0.13
C ARG A 155 21.91 25.05 -0.02
N SER A 156 21.08 24.49 -0.90
CA SER A 156 21.15 23.09 -1.35
C SER A 156 22.24 22.98 -2.43
N GLY A 157 23.50 23.29 -2.07
CA GLY A 157 24.60 23.33 -3.01
C GLY A 157 24.62 22.06 -3.88
N PRO A 158 24.87 22.17 -5.20
CA PRO A 158 25.12 21.00 -6.01
C PRO A 158 26.40 20.36 -5.48
N GLY A 159 26.30 19.35 -4.66
CA GLY A 159 27.39 18.42 -4.49
C GLY A 159 27.78 18.01 -5.91
N ALA A 160 29.04 18.28 -6.29
CA ALA A 160 29.54 17.99 -7.63
C ALA A 160 29.59 16.46 -7.83
N HIS A 161 28.42 15.85 -7.95
CA HIS A 161 28.30 14.42 -8.29
C HIS A 161 28.69 14.30 -9.76
N SER A 162 29.59 13.37 -10.07
CA SER A 162 29.88 13.05 -11.45
C SER A 162 28.60 12.59 -12.17
N ALA A 163 28.49 12.86 -13.47
CA ALA A 163 27.33 12.42 -14.26
C ALA A 163 27.05 10.90 -14.10
N GLY A 164 28.12 10.11 -13.95
CA GLY A 164 28.00 8.67 -13.70
C GLY A 164 27.40 8.35 -12.33
N ALA A 165 27.79 9.07 -11.27
CA ALA A 165 27.21 8.89 -9.92
C ALA A 165 25.72 9.25 -9.90
N THR A 166 25.36 10.37 -10.55
CA THR A 166 23.95 10.79 -10.66
C THR A 166 23.13 9.75 -11.44
N ALA A 167 23.64 9.23 -12.55
CA ALA A 167 22.94 8.20 -13.33
C ALA A 167 22.75 6.91 -12.52
N LEU A 168 23.77 6.47 -11.78
CA LEU A 168 23.69 5.32 -10.88
C LEU A 168 22.68 5.58 -9.75
N GLY A 169 22.71 6.78 -9.15
CA GLY A 169 21.76 7.17 -8.14
C GLY A 169 20.31 7.13 -8.64
N MET A 170 20.02 7.63 -9.84
CA MET A 170 18.70 7.54 -10.46
C MET A 170 18.28 6.08 -10.74
N ALA A 171 19.22 5.24 -11.22
CA ALA A 171 18.93 3.81 -11.42
C ALA A 171 18.58 3.12 -10.10
N LEU A 172 19.32 3.40 -9.02
CA LEU A 172 19.00 2.91 -7.67
C LEU A 172 17.66 3.45 -7.17
N GLY A 173 17.29 4.69 -7.50
CA GLY A 173 15.99 5.25 -7.21
C GLY A 173 14.84 4.46 -7.87
N LEU A 174 15.00 4.07 -9.13
CA LEU A 174 14.04 3.20 -9.82
C LEU A 174 13.95 1.81 -9.16
N VAL A 175 15.09 1.24 -8.74
CA VAL A 175 15.11 -0.02 -7.98
C VAL A 175 14.37 0.15 -6.65
N ALA A 176 14.57 1.26 -5.95
CA ALA A 176 13.85 1.55 -4.71
C ALA A 176 12.34 1.65 -4.95
N GLY A 177 11.90 2.42 -5.94
CA GLY A 177 10.47 2.54 -6.28
C GLY A 177 9.84 1.20 -6.69
N PHE A 178 10.57 0.39 -7.47
CA PHE A 178 10.10 -0.94 -7.84
C PHE A 178 10.02 -1.89 -6.64
N THR A 179 11.03 -1.91 -5.77
CA THR A 179 11.01 -2.76 -4.57
C THR A 179 9.96 -2.31 -3.56
N TYR A 180 9.71 -0.99 -3.44
CA TYR A 180 8.58 -0.46 -2.67
C TYR A 180 7.23 -0.96 -3.21
N ALA A 181 7.02 -0.85 -4.51
CA ALA A 181 5.82 -1.36 -5.17
C ALA A 181 5.67 -2.87 -4.96
N LEU A 182 6.77 -3.60 -5.05
CA LEU A 182 6.78 -5.06 -5.00
C LEU A 182 6.46 -5.59 -3.59
N TYR A 183 7.05 -5.04 -2.52
CA TYR A 183 6.66 -5.46 -1.18
C TYR A 183 5.25 -5.03 -0.81
N SER A 184 4.79 -3.88 -1.28
CA SER A 184 3.40 -3.41 -1.06
C SER A 184 2.40 -4.34 -1.75
N TRP A 185 2.69 -4.73 -3.01
CA TRP A 185 1.89 -5.70 -3.74
C TRP A 185 1.94 -7.08 -3.07
N ALA A 186 3.12 -7.55 -2.65
CA ALA A 186 3.28 -8.84 -1.99
C ALA A 186 2.47 -8.90 -0.68
N ALA A 187 2.56 -7.86 0.16
CA ALA A 187 1.78 -7.75 1.39
C ALA A 187 0.26 -7.73 1.09
N HIS A 188 -0.19 -6.90 0.13
CA HIS A 188 -1.59 -6.87 -0.29
C HIS A 188 -2.07 -8.24 -0.80
N ARG A 189 -1.23 -8.94 -1.57
CA ARG A 189 -1.56 -10.27 -2.10
C ARG A 189 -1.67 -11.34 -1.01
N LEU A 190 -0.76 -11.35 -0.03
CA LEU A 190 -0.86 -12.23 1.13
C LEU A 190 -2.16 -11.99 1.90
N ILE A 191 -2.50 -10.70 2.14
CA ILE A 191 -3.71 -10.29 2.85
C ILE A 191 -4.96 -10.69 2.05
N SER A 192 -5.01 -10.42 0.75
CA SER A 192 -6.16 -10.73 -0.12
C SER A 192 -6.41 -12.24 -0.26
N ARG A 193 -5.40 -13.06 0.00
CA ARG A 193 -5.48 -14.53 0.00
C ARG A 193 -5.70 -15.14 1.39
N GLY A 194 -6.08 -14.31 2.37
CA GLY A 194 -6.56 -14.76 3.67
C GLY A 194 -5.58 -14.66 4.82
N ALA A 195 -4.35 -14.18 4.61
CA ALA A 195 -3.48 -13.85 5.73
C ALA A 195 -3.97 -12.57 6.42
N GLY A 196 -3.96 -12.52 7.74
CA GLY A 196 -4.21 -11.29 8.48
C GLY A 196 -3.14 -10.23 8.19
N SER A 197 -3.51 -8.94 8.11
CA SER A 197 -2.56 -7.86 7.81
C SER A 197 -1.35 -7.85 8.75
N GLY A 198 -1.56 -8.10 10.05
CA GLY A 198 -0.46 -8.20 11.01
C GLY A 198 0.48 -9.38 10.76
N ALA A 199 -0.04 -10.55 10.37
CA ALA A 199 0.79 -11.72 10.05
C ALA A 199 1.57 -11.51 8.74
N ALA A 200 0.91 -10.97 7.70
CA ALA A 200 1.53 -10.67 6.42
C ALA A 200 2.65 -9.63 6.56
N MET A 201 2.36 -8.47 7.16
CA MET A 201 3.33 -7.40 7.37
C MET A 201 4.46 -7.84 8.29
N GLY A 202 4.14 -8.44 9.44
CA GLY A 202 5.15 -8.92 10.38
C GLY A 202 6.08 -9.96 9.77
N SER A 203 5.59 -10.84 8.90
CA SER A 203 6.43 -11.84 8.22
C SER A 203 7.30 -11.20 7.13
N VAL A 204 6.73 -10.36 6.26
CA VAL A 204 7.46 -9.69 5.17
C VAL A 204 8.53 -8.76 5.74
N PHE A 205 8.16 -7.89 6.67
CA PHE A 205 9.08 -6.91 7.26
C PHE A 205 10.04 -7.53 8.27
N GLY A 206 9.62 -8.56 8.99
CA GLY A 206 10.51 -9.28 9.90
C GLY A 206 11.64 -10.00 9.18
N LEU A 207 11.32 -10.74 8.11
CA LEU A 207 12.34 -11.37 7.28
C LEU A 207 13.21 -10.34 6.55
N GLY A 208 12.60 -9.27 5.98
CA GLY A 208 13.34 -8.18 5.37
C GLY A 208 14.22 -7.45 6.37
N GLY A 209 13.72 -7.23 7.59
CA GLY A 209 14.49 -6.64 8.68
C GLY A 209 15.68 -7.49 9.09
N LEU A 210 15.50 -8.82 9.13
CA LEU A 210 16.62 -9.74 9.41
C LEU A 210 17.72 -9.64 8.34
N LEU A 211 17.35 -9.48 7.07
CA LEU A 211 18.31 -9.27 5.98
C LEU A 211 19.10 -7.95 6.11
N LEU A 212 18.56 -6.96 6.82
CA LEU A 212 19.21 -5.67 7.06
C LEU A 212 20.16 -5.69 8.29
N MET A 213 20.11 -6.72 9.14
CA MET A 213 20.96 -6.78 10.33
C MET A 213 22.45 -6.78 10.00
N PRO A 214 22.96 -7.54 9.01
CA PRO A 214 24.38 -7.44 8.66
C PRO A 214 24.80 -6.02 8.26
N VAL A 215 23.93 -5.26 7.53
CA VAL A 215 24.20 -3.87 7.16
C VAL A 215 24.22 -2.98 8.40
N LEU A 216 23.26 -3.16 9.31
CA LEU A 216 23.21 -2.41 10.57
C LEU A 216 24.45 -2.67 11.42
N LEU A 217 24.90 -3.92 11.53
CA LEU A 217 26.10 -4.28 12.27
C LEU A 217 27.38 -3.67 11.66
N ALA A 218 27.43 -3.58 10.33
CA ALA A 218 28.57 -3.02 9.63
C ALA A 218 28.62 -1.48 9.64
N THR A 219 27.46 -0.81 9.69
CA THR A 219 27.36 0.66 9.51
C THR A 219 26.80 1.40 10.71
N GLY A 220 26.25 0.70 11.69
CA GLY A 220 25.46 1.26 12.78
C GLY A 220 26.24 1.82 13.96
N ALA A 221 27.57 1.67 14.01
CA ALA A 221 28.38 2.18 15.14
C ALA A 221 28.09 3.65 15.47
N PRO A 222 27.98 4.59 14.52
CA PRO A 222 27.69 5.99 14.81
C PRO A 222 26.35 6.25 15.52
N LEU A 223 25.41 5.29 15.47
CA LEU A 223 24.16 5.38 16.23
C LEU A 223 24.38 5.35 17.75
N LEU A 224 25.48 4.79 18.21
CA LEU A 224 25.83 4.64 19.64
C LEU A 224 26.77 5.73 20.13
N ASP A 225 27.30 6.59 19.25
CA ASP A 225 28.27 7.64 19.60
C ASP A 225 27.67 8.77 20.43
N SER A 226 26.34 8.98 20.36
CA SER A 226 25.66 9.98 21.16
C SER A 226 24.23 9.57 21.49
N TRP A 227 23.69 10.11 22.58
CA TRP A 227 22.28 9.92 22.94
C TRP A 227 21.34 10.41 21.85
N THR A 228 21.66 11.52 21.17
CA THR A 228 20.85 12.08 20.08
C THR A 228 20.78 11.12 18.90
N ASN A 229 21.92 10.55 18.47
CA ASN A 229 21.95 9.60 17.38
C ASN A 229 21.12 8.33 17.72
N THR A 230 21.27 7.81 18.95
CA THR A 230 20.48 6.68 19.44
C THR A 230 18.99 7.01 19.45
N ALA A 231 18.61 8.19 19.96
CA ALA A 231 17.21 8.62 20.00
C ALA A 231 16.59 8.75 18.61
N VAL A 232 17.35 9.28 17.63
CA VAL A 232 16.92 9.31 16.22
C VAL A 232 16.73 7.89 15.69
N GLY A 233 17.67 6.98 15.91
CA GLY A 233 17.54 5.58 15.48
C GLY A 233 16.32 4.89 16.07
N VAL A 234 16.08 5.07 17.37
CA VAL A 234 14.91 4.53 18.07
C VAL A 234 13.61 5.14 17.53
N TYR A 235 13.57 6.47 17.36
CA TYR A 235 12.44 7.14 16.75
C TYR A 235 12.12 6.59 15.36
N MET A 236 13.14 6.48 14.49
CA MET A 236 12.99 5.97 13.12
C MET A 236 12.44 4.55 13.09
N ALA A 237 12.93 3.69 13.99
CA ALA A 237 12.45 2.31 14.07
C ALA A 237 11.00 2.21 14.61
N LEU A 238 10.68 2.97 15.67
CA LEU A 238 9.39 2.85 16.36
C LEU A 238 8.28 3.60 15.66
N VAL A 239 8.50 4.88 15.33
CA VAL A 239 7.42 5.76 14.90
C VAL A 239 7.15 5.61 13.39
N PRO A 240 8.02 6.03 12.47
CA PRO A 240 7.72 5.90 11.06
C PRO A 240 7.72 4.44 10.58
N MET A 241 8.64 3.59 11.05
CA MET A 241 8.73 2.26 10.47
C MET A 241 7.83 1.23 11.16
N PHE A 242 7.78 1.15 12.48
CA PHE A 242 6.88 0.21 13.12
C PHE A 242 5.42 0.68 13.05
N ILE A 243 5.08 1.85 13.61
CA ILE A 243 3.69 2.32 13.63
C ILE A 243 3.21 2.62 12.21
N GLY A 244 4.01 3.32 11.40
CA GLY A 244 3.66 3.65 10.03
C GLY A 244 3.33 2.41 9.19
N TYR A 245 4.14 1.36 9.25
CA TYR A 245 3.87 0.14 8.48
C TYR A 245 2.77 -0.74 9.07
N VAL A 246 2.47 -0.67 10.36
CA VAL A 246 1.26 -1.27 10.92
C VAL A 246 0.00 -0.61 10.33
N LEU A 247 -0.02 0.72 10.27
CA LEU A 247 -1.10 1.49 9.64
C LEU A 247 -1.18 1.20 8.14
N PHE A 248 -0.06 1.20 7.44
CA PHE A 248 0.02 0.90 6.01
C PHE A 248 -0.49 -0.50 5.69
N GLY A 249 -0.09 -1.50 6.48
CA GLY A 249 -0.57 -2.88 6.32
C GLY A 249 -2.07 -3.02 6.55
N TRP A 250 -2.63 -2.25 7.49
CA TRP A 250 -4.07 -2.17 7.66
C TRP A 250 -4.74 -1.50 6.46
N GLY A 251 -4.13 -0.45 5.92
CA GLY A 251 -4.55 0.19 4.68
C GLY A 251 -4.58 -0.79 3.50
N LEU A 252 -3.49 -1.55 3.30
CA LEU A 252 -3.38 -2.56 2.23
C LEU A 252 -4.42 -3.69 2.32
N ALA A 253 -5.03 -3.89 3.48
CA ALA A 253 -6.16 -4.82 3.61
C ALA A 253 -7.46 -4.27 2.97
N HIS A 254 -7.53 -2.97 2.69
CA HIS A 254 -8.75 -2.29 2.25
C HIS A 254 -8.61 -1.59 0.89
N VAL A 255 -7.38 -1.23 0.49
CA VAL A 255 -7.10 -0.58 -0.81
C VAL A 255 -6.02 -1.34 -1.58
N PRO A 256 -6.05 -1.28 -2.94
CA PRO A 256 -4.99 -1.86 -3.78
C PRO A 256 -3.62 -1.23 -3.50
N ALA A 257 -2.54 -1.96 -3.79
CA ALA A 257 -1.19 -1.47 -3.61
C ALA A 257 -0.90 -0.21 -4.45
N SER A 258 -1.40 -0.14 -5.69
CA SER A 258 -1.29 1.05 -6.54
C SER A 258 -1.96 2.28 -5.94
N THR A 259 -3.11 2.12 -5.27
CA THR A 259 -3.77 3.22 -4.56
C THR A 259 -2.99 3.61 -3.31
N ALA A 260 -2.52 2.63 -2.53
CA ALA A 260 -1.73 2.88 -1.32
C ALA A 260 -0.44 3.63 -1.64
N THR A 261 0.33 3.18 -2.64
CA THR A 261 1.57 3.86 -3.08
C THR A 261 1.32 5.25 -3.70
N THR A 262 0.13 5.48 -4.31
CA THR A 262 -0.22 6.83 -4.77
C THR A 262 -0.61 7.75 -3.61
N LEU A 263 -1.32 7.25 -2.61
CA LEU A 263 -1.64 8.01 -1.40
C LEU A 263 -0.37 8.35 -0.59
N SER A 264 0.67 7.50 -0.65
CA SER A 264 1.95 7.78 0.03
C SER A 264 2.76 8.92 -0.63
N LEU A 265 2.36 9.43 -1.78
CA LEU A 265 2.90 10.69 -2.32
C LEU A 265 2.62 11.92 -1.42
N LEU A 266 1.80 11.77 -0.37
CA LEU A 266 1.68 12.76 0.71
C LEU A 266 3.00 12.92 1.49
N GLU A 267 3.83 11.89 1.59
CA GLU A 267 5.09 11.89 2.35
C GLU A 267 6.01 13.07 1.99
N PRO A 268 6.40 13.30 0.71
CA PRO A 268 7.24 14.44 0.36
C PRO A 268 6.57 15.80 0.61
N ALA A 269 5.25 15.90 0.54
CA ALA A 269 4.53 17.13 0.89
C ALA A 269 4.62 17.43 2.39
N VAL A 270 4.49 16.41 3.24
CA VAL A 270 4.68 16.54 4.70
C VAL A 270 6.13 16.89 5.02
N ALA A 271 7.09 16.23 4.36
CA ALA A 271 8.51 16.52 4.55
C ALA A 271 8.83 17.99 4.22
N ALA A 272 8.32 18.51 3.10
CA ALA A 272 8.51 19.91 2.72
C ALA A 272 7.89 20.89 3.72
N VAL A 273 6.69 20.61 4.24
CA VAL A 273 6.07 21.45 5.29
C VAL A 273 6.88 21.42 6.57
N LEU A 274 7.40 20.26 6.98
CA LEU A 274 8.25 20.15 8.17
C LEU A 274 9.60 20.85 7.98
N ALA A 275 10.20 20.81 6.78
CA ALA A 275 11.40 21.56 6.47
C ALA A 275 11.19 23.07 6.68
N VAL A 276 10.04 23.61 6.27
CA VAL A 276 9.69 25.03 6.53
C VAL A 276 9.47 25.31 8.01
N LEU A 277 8.71 24.46 8.71
CA LEU A 277 8.28 24.74 10.09
C LEU A 277 9.38 24.45 11.14
N VAL A 278 10.20 23.41 10.93
CA VAL A 278 11.18 22.92 11.91
C VAL A 278 12.59 23.36 11.56
N VAL A 279 12.97 23.28 10.28
CA VAL A 279 14.31 23.63 9.82
C VAL A 279 14.41 25.13 9.45
N GLY A 280 13.27 25.79 9.21
CA GLY A 280 13.22 27.20 8.84
C GLY A 280 13.54 27.46 7.37
N GLU A 281 13.40 26.44 6.52
CA GLU A 281 13.59 26.58 5.07
C GLU A 281 12.50 27.47 4.45
N ARG A 282 12.85 28.15 3.35
CA ARG A 282 11.87 28.95 2.59
C ARG A 282 11.45 28.18 1.34
N LEU A 283 10.20 27.73 1.32
CA LEU A 283 9.65 27.06 0.17
C LEU A 283 9.22 28.10 -0.90
N PRO A 284 9.76 28.00 -2.13
CA PRO A 284 9.36 28.89 -3.23
C PRO A 284 7.92 28.61 -3.66
N PRO A 285 7.28 29.54 -4.44
CA PRO A 285 5.89 29.35 -4.92
C PRO A 285 5.65 28.04 -5.67
N SER A 286 6.65 27.54 -6.42
CA SER A 286 6.61 26.25 -7.10
C SER A 286 6.45 25.07 -6.12
N GLY A 287 7.09 25.13 -4.96
CA GLY A 287 6.94 24.11 -3.92
C GLY A 287 5.53 24.10 -3.33
N TRP A 288 4.94 25.28 -3.05
CA TRP A 288 3.55 25.36 -2.61
C TRP A 288 2.57 24.86 -3.68
N ALA A 289 2.83 25.12 -4.97
CA ALA A 289 2.08 24.54 -6.07
C ALA A 289 2.19 23.01 -6.10
N GLY A 290 3.38 22.47 -5.81
CA GLY A 290 3.62 21.03 -5.67
C GLY A 290 2.76 20.41 -4.55
N ILE A 291 2.74 21.03 -3.37
CA ILE A 291 1.87 20.60 -2.25
C ILE A 291 0.40 20.62 -2.68
N ALA A 292 -0.06 21.68 -3.34
CA ALA A 292 -1.45 21.80 -3.81
C ALA A 292 -1.82 20.68 -4.79
N LEU A 293 -0.92 20.27 -5.69
CA LEU A 293 -1.14 19.14 -6.61
C LEU A 293 -1.22 17.80 -5.87
N VAL A 294 -0.36 17.58 -4.86
CA VAL A 294 -0.43 16.38 -4.01
C VAL A 294 -1.77 16.34 -3.26
N VAL A 295 -2.22 17.45 -2.67
CA VAL A 295 -3.53 17.54 -2.02
C VAL A 295 -4.66 17.27 -3.02
N GLY A 296 -4.56 17.79 -4.25
CA GLY A 296 -5.48 17.49 -5.35
C GLY A 296 -5.53 15.99 -5.69
N CYS A 297 -4.37 15.32 -5.75
CA CYS A 297 -4.28 13.87 -5.91
C CYS A 297 -5.08 13.15 -4.81
N LEU A 298 -4.85 13.52 -3.55
CA LEU A 298 -5.53 12.91 -2.40
C LEU A 298 -7.03 13.12 -2.47
N ALA A 299 -7.49 14.34 -2.80
CA ALA A 299 -8.90 14.66 -2.97
C ALA A 299 -9.54 13.78 -4.06
N VAL A 300 -8.86 13.62 -5.21
CA VAL A 300 -9.31 12.74 -6.28
C VAL A 300 -9.43 11.29 -5.82
N LEU A 301 -8.46 10.75 -5.09
CA LEU A 301 -8.43 9.34 -4.72
C LEU A 301 -9.33 8.99 -3.53
N THR A 302 -9.49 9.89 -2.57
CA THR A 302 -10.24 9.63 -1.33
C THR A 302 -11.72 9.96 -1.42
N THR A 303 -12.15 10.86 -2.35
CA THR A 303 -13.57 11.20 -2.53
C THR A 303 -14.36 9.95 -2.94
N PRO A 304 -15.50 9.61 -2.33
CA PRO A 304 -16.33 8.50 -2.77
C PRO A 304 -16.77 8.70 -4.23
N ALA A 305 -16.71 7.64 -5.05
CA ALA A 305 -17.31 7.71 -6.39
C ALA A 305 -18.80 7.99 -6.20
N ARG A 306 -19.30 9.10 -6.77
CA ARG A 306 -20.73 9.36 -6.87
C ARG A 306 -21.33 8.18 -7.64
N THR A 307 -22.02 7.29 -6.94
CA THR A 307 -22.92 6.35 -7.60
C THR A 307 -23.97 7.19 -8.28
N ALA A 308 -23.96 7.21 -9.63
CA ALA A 308 -25.07 7.77 -10.37
C ALA A 308 -26.36 7.13 -9.82
N PRO A 309 -27.42 7.92 -9.53
CA PRO A 309 -28.68 7.33 -9.12
C PRO A 309 -29.07 6.31 -10.17
N LYS A 310 -29.22 5.03 -9.76
CA LYS A 310 -29.83 4.01 -10.61
C LYS A 310 -31.12 4.61 -11.11
N GLY A 311 -31.18 4.84 -12.41
CA GLY A 311 -32.37 5.35 -13.06
C GLY A 311 -33.57 4.62 -12.50
N ARG A 312 -34.51 5.39 -11.99
CA ARG A 312 -35.83 4.97 -11.55
C ARG A 312 -36.35 4.08 -12.67
N ALA A 313 -36.37 2.77 -12.45
CA ALA A 313 -37.07 1.88 -13.33
C ALA A 313 -38.48 2.45 -13.46
N ALA A 314 -38.80 2.90 -14.65
CA ALA A 314 -40.13 3.33 -14.98
C ALA A 314 -41.06 2.16 -14.61
N THR A 315 -41.80 2.34 -13.56
CA THR A 315 -42.98 1.52 -13.27
C THR A 315 -43.90 1.75 -14.44
N ALA A 316 -43.89 0.80 -15.40
CA ALA A 316 -44.94 0.66 -16.36
C ALA A 316 -46.19 0.31 -15.55
N GLU A 317 -47.08 1.27 -15.40
CA GLU A 317 -48.44 1.00 -14.94
C GLU A 317 -49.09 0.03 -15.95
N PRO A 318 -49.78 -1.02 -15.46
CA PRO A 318 -50.64 -1.80 -16.34
C PRO A 318 -51.88 -0.94 -16.68
N GLY A 319 -51.92 -0.49 -17.93
CA GLY A 319 -53.07 0.23 -18.47
C GLY A 319 -54.33 -0.58 -18.33
N THR A 320 -55.28 0.02 -17.59
CA THR A 320 -56.72 -0.31 -17.65
C THR A 320 -57.21 -0.02 -19.04
N GLY A 321 -57.63 -1.09 -19.74
CA GLY A 321 -58.21 -0.98 -21.06
C GLY A 321 -59.23 -2.09 -21.33
N ALA A 322 -60.50 -1.83 -20.98
CA ALA A 322 -61.78 -2.21 -21.63
C ALA A 322 -62.06 -3.67 -21.97
N LEU A 323 -63.06 -4.16 -21.28
CA LEU A 323 -64.16 -5.08 -21.65
C LEU A 323 -64.42 -5.30 -23.13
N ARG A 324 -64.53 -6.58 -23.58
CA ARG A 324 -65.62 -7.06 -24.39
C ARG A 324 -65.71 -8.60 -24.37
N ASP A 325 -66.87 -9.05 -23.85
CA ASP A 325 -67.79 -10.10 -24.22
C ASP A 325 -67.33 -11.27 -25.09
N GLY A 326 -67.75 -12.49 -24.64
CA GLY A 326 -68.06 -13.56 -25.54
C GLY A 326 -67.77 -14.97 -24.98
N ALA A 327 -68.70 -15.44 -24.13
CA ALA A 327 -69.39 -16.75 -24.12
C ALA A 327 -68.64 -18.06 -24.34
N VAL A 328 -69.06 -19.00 -23.48
CA VAL A 328 -69.24 -20.48 -23.67
C VAL A 328 -68.21 -21.38 -23.03
N GLN A 329 -68.58 -21.85 -21.82
CA GLN A 329 -68.31 -23.19 -21.27
C GLN A 329 -69.13 -24.25 -22.09
N PRO A 330 -68.85 -25.58 -22.06
CA PRO A 330 -68.82 -26.40 -20.87
C PRO A 330 -67.90 -27.64 -20.86
N ASP A 331 -67.56 -28.03 -19.65
CA ASP A 331 -67.78 -29.37 -19.06
C ASP A 331 -66.95 -30.57 -19.59
N ARG A 332 -66.20 -31.17 -18.63
CA ARG A 332 -66.23 -32.59 -18.22
C ARG A 332 -64.96 -33.06 -17.53
N THR A 333 -65.10 -33.26 -16.25
CA THR A 333 -64.39 -34.30 -15.49
C THR A 333 -64.90 -35.70 -15.93
N PRO A 334 -64.38 -36.89 -15.51
CA PRO A 334 -63.68 -37.19 -14.28
C PRO A 334 -62.46 -38.19 -14.39
N ARG A 335 -61.83 -38.39 -13.23
CA ARG A 335 -61.09 -39.58 -12.76
C ARG A 335 -61.69 -40.92 -13.10
N PRO A 336 -61.05 -42.15 -12.84
CA PRO A 336 -60.11 -42.50 -11.78
C PRO A 336 -59.09 -43.65 -12.09
N ASP A 337 -58.21 -43.85 -11.03
CA ASP A 337 -57.75 -45.13 -10.45
C ASP A 337 -56.89 -46.12 -11.25
N THR A 338 -55.84 -46.55 -10.65
CA THR A 338 -55.49 -47.83 -9.97
C THR A 338 -53.99 -47.95 -9.92
N ALA A 339 -53.35 -48.01 -8.82
CA ALA A 339 -53.17 -49.07 -7.81
C ALA A 339 -52.10 -50.11 -8.17
N ALA A 340 -51.24 -50.32 -7.21
CA ALA A 340 -50.50 -51.53 -6.85
C ALA A 340 -49.28 -51.91 -7.70
N ASP A 341 -48.20 -52.42 -7.26
CA ASP A 341 -47.87 -53.18 -6.05
C ASP A 341 -46.36 -53.43 -5.97
N ALA A 342 -45.86 -53.41 -4.78
CA ALA A 342 -45.11 -54.39 -4.04
C ALA A 342 -43.69 -54.86 -4.45
N SER A 343 -42.94 -54.85 -3.42
CA SER A 343 -42.00 -55.85 -2.88
C SER A 343 -40.54 -55.74 -3.25
N ALA A 344 -39.76 -55.39 -2.28
CA ALA A 344 -39.00 -56.24 -1.35
C ALA A 344 -37.75 -56.86 -1.99
N THR A 345 -36.59 -56.55 -1.48
CA THR A 345 -35.81 -57.34 -0.54
C THR A 345 -34.40 -56.79 -0.37
N GLU A 346 -34.07 -56.45 0.84
CA GLU A 346 -32.72 -56.64 1.40
C GLU A 346 -32.42 -58.14 1.56
N PRO A 347 -31.22 -58.70 1.73
CA PRO A 347 -30.33 -58.29 2.81
C PRO A 347 -28.79 -58.51 2.55
N GLU A 348 -28.03 -57.83 3.36
CA GLU A 348 -27.06 -58.37 4.35
C GLU A 348 -25.65 -58.85 3.95
N ARG A 349 -24.70 -58.37 4.78
CA ARG A 349 -23.37 -58.95 5.20
C ARG A 349 -22.20 -58.76 4.26
N ALA A 350 -21.01 -58.50 4.69
CA ALA A 350 -20.29 -58.45 5.96
C ALA A 350 -18.88 -57.92 5.70
N LEU A 351 -18.29 -57.25 6.68
CA LEU A 351 -16.84 -57.13 6.94
C LEU A 351 -16.25 -58.54 7.18
N PRO A 352 -14.93 -58.79 7.31
CA PRO A 352 -13.78 -57.90 7.56
C PRO A 352 -12.48 -58.34 6.83
N THR A 353 -11.48 -57.54 6.76
CA THR A 353 -10.15 -57.65 7.42
C THR A 353 -9.32 -56.40 7.23
#